data_75c0dc53da4bd184d73cfd9b71d36811
#
_entry.id   75c0dc53da4bd184d73cfd9b71d36811
#
_cell.length_a   1.000
_cell.length_b   1.000
_cell.length_c   1.000
_cell.angle_alpha   90.00
_cell.angle_beta   90.00
_cell.angle_gamma   90.00
#
_symmetry.space_group_name_H-M   'P 1'
#
loop_
_entity.id
_entity.type
_entity.pdbx_description
1 polymer ?
#
loop_
_entity_poly.entity_id
_entity_poly.type
_entity_poly.pdbx_seq_one_letter_code
_entity_poly.pdbx_strand_id
1 'polypeptide(L)'
;MTKVFVDLFSGLGGAARAFDESNHWCTLKIDIKEELIEHNRGLILLDISRVDEVIRIIRAYLDNLAPTKLVIWASPPCEQFSYANASRNPDDFDMTLFDAAAEIIKTLEPDHWVLENVRGARSVFSEELGQQPTQEIGSVILWGNFPLIPIAERDAYEHKKMSAKGSRVLRPNYRALIPYEISKGLRDAIDCQTTLTSFS
;
A
#
# COMPACT_ATOMS: atom_id res chain seq x y z
N MET A 1 -18.82 9.98 -9.99
CA MET A 1 -18.10 8.82 -10.53
C MET A 1 -17.32 8.20 -9.40
N THR A 2 -17.49 6.90 -9.17
CA THR A 2 -16.85 6.17 -8.06
C THR A 2 -15.44 5.73 -8.46
N LYS A 3 -14.47 5.88 -7.57
CA LYS A 3 -13.11 5.37 -7.71
C LYS A 3 -12.86 4.37 -6.60
N VAL A 4 -11.99 3.39 -6.82
CA VAL A 4 -11.68 2.34 -5.83
C VAL A 4 -10.19 2.33 -5.51
N PHE A 5 -9.89 2.29 -4.21
CA PHE A 5 -8.56 2.06 -3.67
C PHE A 5 -8.54 0.73 -2.93
N VAL A 6 -7.68 -0.18 -3.35
CA VAL A 6 -7.46 -1.48 -2.70
C VAL A 6 -6.14 -1.42 -1.93
N ASP A 7 -6.20 -1.74 -0.64
CA ASP A 7 -5.05 -1.73 0.28
C ASP A 7 -4.73 -3.16 0.72
N LEU A 8 -3.72 -3.77 0.09
CA LEU A 8 -3.22 -5.10 0.41
C LEU A 8 -2.16 -4.98 1.51
N PHE A 9 -2.26 -5.83 2.53
CA PHE A 9 -1.47 -5.75 3.77
C PHE A 9 -1.76 -4.46 4.53
N SER A 10 -3.03 -4.13 4.67
CA SER A 10 -3.50 -2.80 5.08
C SER A 10 -3.05 -2.36 6.47
N GLY A 11 -2.69 -3.28 7.35
CA GLY A 11 -2.24 -2.95 8.70
C GLY A 11 -3.26 -2.08 9.44
N LEU A 12 -2.83 -0.91 9.91
CA LEU A 12 -3.69 0.09 10.55
C LEU A 12 -4.40 1.03 9.55
N GLY A 13 -4.39 0.71 8.25
CA GLY A 13 -5.09 1.46 7.21
C GLY A 13 -4.41 2.78 6.80
N GLY A 14 -3.10 2.91 7.01
CA GLY A 14 -2.37 4.15 6.74
C GLY A 14 -2.43 4.59 5.28
N ALA A 15 -2.25 3.67 4.33
CA ALA A 15 -2.29 3.95 2.90
C ALA A 15 -3.71 4.32 2.44
N ALA A 16 -4.74 3.68 2.97
CA ALA A 16 -6.13 3.94 2.62
C ALA A 16 -6.71 5.20 3.27
N ARG A 17 -6.09 5.75 4.30
CA ARG A 17 -6.70 6.75 5.19
C ARG A 17 -7.24 7.98 4.47
N ALA A 18 -6.47 8.60 3.61
CA ALA A 18 -6.93 9.79 2.89
C ALA A 18 -8.03 9.47 1.86
N PHE A 19 -8.02 8.26 1.32
CA PHE A 19 -9.08 7.77 0.42
C PHE A 19 -10.37 7.50 1.19
N ASP A 20 -10.32 6.94 2.42
CA ASP A 20 -11.48 6.76 3.31
C ASP A 20 -12.17 8.08 3.67
N GLU A 21 -11.42 9.17 3.73
CA GLU A 21 -11.94 10.51 4.04
C GLU A 21 -12.59 11.21 2.83
N SER A 22 -12.53 10.60 1.64
CA SER A 22 -13.05 11.19 0.40
C SER A 22 -14.38 10.57 -0.01
N ASN A 23 -15.37 11.41 -0.33
CA ASN A 23 -16.69 10.97 -0.82
C ASN A 23 -16.67 10.39 -2.26
N HIS A 24 -15.53 10.48 -2.96
CA HIS A 24 -15.36 10.00 -4.33
C HIS A 24 -14.62 8.68 -4.43
N TRP A 25 -14.11 8.19 -3.32
CA TRP A 25 -13.36 6.96 -3.22
C TRP A 25 -14.08 5.93 -2.34
N CYS A 26 -14.08 4.70 -2.79
CA CYS A 26 -14.42 3.54 -1.96
C CYS A 26 -13.14 2.77 -1.70
N THR A 27 -12.94 2.28 -0.48
CA THR A 27 -11.74 1.55 -0.09
C THR A 27 -12.07 0.10 0.20
N LEU A 28 -11.17 -0.80 -0.22
CA LEU A 28 -11.18 -2.20 0.14
C LEU A 28 -9.86 -2.52 0.82
N LYS A 29 -9.91 -2.91 2.09
CA LYS A 29 -8.73 -3.12 2.93
C LYS A 29 -8.63 -4.58 3.31
N ILE A 30 -7.49 -5.21 3.06
CA ILE A 30 -7.25 -6.64 3.29
C ILE A 30 -5.99 -6.82 4.14
N ASP A 31 -6.10 -7.63 5.20
CA ASP A 31 -4.97 -8.08 6.03
C ASP A 31 -5.33 -9.42 6.69
N ILE A 32 -4.33 -10.15 7.14
CA ILE A 32 -4.53 -11.45 7.82
C ILE A 32 -4.70 -11.29 9.34
N LYS A 33 -4.31 -10.15 9.90
CA LYS A 33 -4.20 -9.95 11.36
C LYS A 33 -5.53 -9.56 12.00
N GLU A 34 -6.10 -10.48 12.76
CA GLU A 34 -7.39 -10.29 13.43
C GLU A 34 -7.38 -9.13 14.44
N GLU A 35 -6.26 -8.91 15.14
CA GLU A 35 -6.11 -7.82 16.10
C GLU A 35 -6.24 -6.41 15.48
N LEU A 36 -6.25 -6.29 14.16
CA LEU A 36 -6.40 -5.01 13.47
C LEU A 36 -7.86 -4.61 13.23
N ILE A 37 -8.82 -5.51 13.37
CA ILE A 37 -10.26 -5.26 13.07
C ILE A 37 -10.78 -4.05 13.85
N GLU A 38 -10.46 -3.95 15.16
CA GLU A 38 -10.90 -2.84 15.98
C GLU A 38 -10.24 -1.49 15.65
N HIS A 39 -9.11 -1.54 14.92
CA HIS A 39 -8.27 -0.38 14.61
C HIS A 39 -8.33 0.05 13.14
N ASN A 40 -8.82 -0.82 12.25
CA ASN A 40 -8.94 -0.58 10.82
C ASN A 40 -10.37 -0.90 10.37
N ARG A 41 -11.24 0.08 10.43
CA ARG A 41 -12.66 -0.09 10.10
C ARG A 41 -12.86 -0.59 8.68
N GLY A 42 -13.64 -1.68 8.54
CA GLY A 42 -13.95 -2.28 7.24
C GLY A 42 -12.84 -3.18 6.69
N LEU A 43 -11.87 -3.58 7.56
CA LEU A 43 -10.86 -4.57 7.22
C LEU A 43 -11.48 -5.92 6.91
N ILE A 44 -11.08 -6.53 5.81
CA ILE A 44 -11.40 -7.92 5.46
C ILE A 44 -10.23 -8.79 5.88
N LEU A 45 -10.50 -9.81 6.72
CA LEU A 45 -9.51 -10.80 7.11
C LEU A 45 -9.33 -11.82 6.00
N LEU A 46 -8.19 -11.75 5.33
CA LEU A 46 -7.83 -12.68 4.28
C LEU A 46 -6.31 -12.73 4.12
N ASP A 47 -5.78 -13.93 3.92
CA ASP A 47 -4.38 -14.15 3.58
C ASP A 47 -4.13 -13.80 2.11
N ILE A 48 -3.23 -12.83 1.86
CA ILE A 48 -2.89 -12.36 0.51
C ILE A 48 -2.23 -13.47 -0.33
N SER A 49 -1.59 -14.48 0.30
CA SER A 49 -1.04 -15.64 -0.41
C SER A 49 -2.11 -16.48 -1.13
N ARG A 50 -3.38 -16.32 -0.76
CA ARG A 50 -4.53 -16.95 -1.42
C ARG A 50 -4.99 -16.12 -2.63
N VAL A 51 -4.09 -15.94 -3.59
CA VAL A 51 -4.20 -15.02 -4.73
C VAL A 51 -5.56 -15.10 -5.44
N ASP A 52 -6.02 -16.28 -5.82
CA ASP A 52 -7.30 -16.48 -6.53
C ASP A 52 -8.50 -15.99 -5.71
N GLU A 53 -8.47 -16.20 -4.40
CA GLU A 53 -9.55 -15.76 -3.51
C GLU A 53 -9.54 -14.25 -3.34
N VAL A 54 -8.36 -13.64 -3.19
CA VAL A 54 -8.20 -12.18 -3.13
C VAL A 54 -8.72 -11.54 -4.42
N ILE A 55 -8.30 -12.05 -5.58
CA ILE A 55 -8.76 -11.56 -6.89
C ILE A 55 -10.28 -11.69 -7.01
N ARG A 56 -10.86 -12.82 -6.62
CA ARG A 56 -12.31 -13.04 -6.66
C ARG A 56 -13.07 -12.01 -5.79
N ILE A 57 -12.57 -11.72 -4.59
CA ILE A 57 -13.20 -10.73 -3.69
C ILE A 57 -13.08 -9.32 -4.26
N ILE A 58 -11.90 -8.95 -4.78
CA ILE A 58 -11.71 -7.63 -5.40
C ILE A 58 -12.62 -7.48 -6.62
N ARG A 59 -12.68 -8.47 -7.52
CA ARG A 59 -13.57 -8.43 -8.69
C ARG A 59 -15.05 -8.27 -8.30
N ALA A 60 -15.52 -9.05 -7.34
CA ALA A 60 -16.89 -8.92 -6.83
C ALA A 60 -17.20 -7.52 -6.27
N TYR A 61 -16.21 -6.90 -5.61
CA TYR A 61 -16.31 -5.53 -5.10
C TYR A 61 -16.36 -4.51 -6.25
N LEU A 62 -15.52 -4.68 -7.27
CA LEU A 62 -15.50 -3.82 -8.46
C LEU A 62 -16.77 -3.95 -9.29
N ASP A 63 -17.29 -5.15 -9.49
CA ASP A 63 -18.51 -5.41 -10.24
C ASP A 63 -19.73 -4.69 -9.62
N ASN A 64 -19.79 -4.63 -8.29
CA ASN A 64 -20.87 -3.93 -7.59
C ASN A 64 -20.78 -2.40 -7.69
N LEU A 65 -19.59 -1.84 -7.86
CA LEU A 65 -19.35 -0.39 -7.87
C LEU A 65 -19.19 0.19 -9.26
N ALA A 66 -18.80 -0.63 -10.24
CA ALA A 66 -18.42 -0.22 -11.60
C ALA A 66 -17.54 1.05 -11.60
N PRO A 67 -16.36 1.03 -10.95
CA PRO A 67 -15.58 2.23 -10.75
C PRO A 67 -14.98 2.74 -12.06
N THR A 68 -14.74 4.05 -12.12
CA THR A 68 -14.05 4.70 -13.24
C THR A 68 -12.53 4.69 -13.09
N LYS A 69 -12.03 4.29 -11.92
CA LYS A 69 -10.59 4.19 -11.62
C LYS A 69 -10.34 3.15 -10.53
N LEU A 70 -9.32 2.33 -10.74
CA LEU A 70 -8.80 1.36 -9.78
C LEU A 70 -7.36 1.70 -9.40
N VAL A 71 -7.09 1.79 -8.11
CA VAL A 71 -5.75 1.92 -7.54
C VAL A 71 -5.49 0.77 -6.60
N ILE A 72 -4.34 0.10 -6.72
CA ILE A 72 -3.91 -0.95 -5.79
C ILE A 72 -2.63 -0.51 -5.09
N TRP A 73 -2.65 -0.51 -3.76
CA TRP A 73 -1.50 -0.36 -2.89
C TRP A 73 -1.19 -1.70 -2.23
N ALA A 74 0.08 -2.07 -2.16
CA ALA A 74 0.54 -3.26 -1.46
C ALA A 74 1.81 -2.96 -0.66
N SER A 75 1.78 -3.28 0.65
CA SER A 75 2.92 -3.17 1.57
C SER A 75 3.24 -4.54 2.17
N PRO A 76 3.88 -5.46 1.43
CA PRO A 76 4.26 -6.77 1.97
C PRO A 76 5.12 -6.62 3.23
N PRO A 77 5.06 -7.57 4.19
CA PRO A 77 5.82 -7.50 5.44
C PRO A 77 7.29 -7.17 5.24
N CYS A 78 7.76 -6.12 5.91
CA CYS A 78 9.11 -5.58 5.71
C CYS A 78 10.18 -6.11 6.67
N GLU A 79 9.80 -6.98 7.63
CA GLU A 79 10.68 -7.38 8.75
C GLU A 79 11.97 -8.05 8.26
N GLN A 80 11.87 -8.96 7.29
CA GLN A 80 13.04 -9.66 6.74
C GLN A 80 13.98 -8.73 5.95
N PHE A 81 13.45 -7.66 5.33
CA PHE A 81 14.25 -6.71 4.54
C PHE A 81 14.89 -5.62 5.38
N SER A 82 14.35 -5.36 6.58
CA SER A 82 14.75 -4.23 7.42
C SER A 82 16.18 -4.35 7.90
N TYR A 83 16.99 -3.30 7.72
CA TYR A 83 18.35 -3.22 8.32
C TYR A 83 18.35 -3.21 9.85
N ALA A 84 17.20 -2.95 10.49
CA ALA A 84 17.06 -3.04 11.94
C ALA A 84 16.86 -4.49 12.43
N ASN A 85 16.63 -5.45 11.52
CA ASN A 85 16.50 -6.87 11.85
C ASN A 85 17.90 -7.52 11.90
N ALA A 86 18.34 -7.91 13.11
CA ALA A 86 19.63 -8.58 13.30
C ALA A 86 19.72 -9.96 12.62
N SER A 87 18.58 -10.59 12.33
CA SER A 87 18.50 -11.89 11.64
C SER A 87 18.28 -11.76 10.13
N ARG A 88 18.45 -10.54 9.59
CA ARG A 88 18.32 -10.31 8.15
C ARG A 88 19.33 -11.15 7.36
N ASN A 89 18.84 -11.96 6.43
CA ASN A 89 19.65 -12.75 5.51
C ASN A 89 19.31 -12.36 4.05
N PRO A 90 20.16 -11.57 3.37
CA PRO A 90 19.88 -11.13 1.99
C PRO A 90 19.84 -12.27 0.96
N ASP A 91 20.48 -13.41 1.27
CA ASP A 91 20.56 -14.55 0.35
C ASP A 91 19.35 -15.51 0.47
N ASP A 92 18.43 -15.22 1.41
CA ASP A 92 17.30 -16.10 1.73
C ASP A 92 16.06 -15.29 2.13
N PHE A 93 15.60 -14.40 1.25
CA PHE A 93 14.35 -13.68 1.44
C PHE A 93 13.17 -14.52 0.95
N ASP A 94 12.14 -14.64 1.79
CA ASP A 94 10.85 -15.18 1.39
C ASP A 94 10.07 -14.16 0.55
N MET A 95 9.97 -14.41 -0.75
CA MET A 95 9.29 -13.53 -1.69
C MET A 95 7.81 -13.89 -1.91
N THR A 96 7.29 -14.91 -1.24
CA THR A 96 5.92 -15.43 -1.45
C THR A 96 4.85 -14.34 -1.41
N LEU A 97 4.90 -13.44 -0.44
CA LEU A 97 3.90 -12.37 -0.32
C LEU A 97 4.12 -11.21 -1.29
N PHE A 98 5.37 -10.97 -1.70
CA PHE A 98 5.68 -10.05 -2.79
C PHE A 98 5.13 -10.58 -4.11
N ASP A 99 5.41 -11.86 -4.43
CA ASP A 99 4.95 -12.52 -5.65
C ASP A 99 3.42 -12.53 -5.74
N ALA A 100 2.76 -12.84 -4.61
CA ALA A 100 1.31 -12.79 -4.52
C ALA A 100 0.75 -11.38 -4.83
N ALA A 101 1.34 -10.34 -4.27
CA ALA A 101 0.94 -8.96 -4.55
C ALA A 101 1.18 -8.59 -6.02
N ALA A 102 2.33 -8.95 -6.58
CA ALA A 102 2.68 -8.69 -7.97
C ALA A 102 1.71 -9.40 -8.94
N GLU A 103 1.34 -10.65 -8.66
CA GLU A 103 0.37 -11.41 -9.44
C GLU A 103 -1.04 -10.81 -9.38
N ILE A 104 -1.50 -10.39 -8.19
CA ILE A 104 -2.78 -9.70 -8.03
C ILE A 104 -2.82 -8.41 -8.86
N ILE A 105 -1.79 -7.58 -8.76
CA ILE A 105 -1.66 -6.33 -9.52
C ILE A 105 -1.68 -6.62 -11.02
N LYS A 106 -0.89 -7.58 -11.48
CA LYS A 106 -0.81 -7.98 -12.89
C LYS A 106 -2.15 -8.50 -13.42
N THR A 107 -2.88 -9.28 -12.62
CA THR A 107 -4.15 -9.91 -13.03
C THR A 107 -5.32 -8.93 -13.05
N LEU A 108 -5.29 -7.91 -12.19
CA LEU A 108 -6.37 -6.91 -12.10
C LEU A 108 -6.13 -5.68 -12.98
N GLU A 109 -4.93 -5.47 -13.48
CA GLU A 109 -4.55 -4.39 -14.40
C GLU A 109 -5.07 -3.01 -13.94
N PRO A 110 -4.74 -2.54 -12.70
CA PRO A 110 -5.25 -1.28 -12.18
C PRO A 110 -4.72 -0.08 -12.98
N ASP A 111 -5.45 1.06 -12.96
CA ASP A 111 -4.96 2.33 -13.54
C ASP A 111 -3.66 2.78 -12.89
N HIS A 112 -3.55 2.60 -11.58
CA HIS A 112 -2.33 2.88 -10.80
C HIS A 112 -2.08 1.78 -9.78
N TRP A 113 -0.79 1.52 -9.54
CA TRP A 113 -0.40 0.61 -8.49
C TRP A 113 0.87 1.09 -7.79
N VAL A 114 0.98 0.74 -6.52
CA VAL A 114 2.12 1.03 -5.66
C VAL A 114 2.49 -0.24 -4.89
N LEU A 115 3.75 -0.68 -5.02
CA LEU A 115 4.39 -1.58 -4.08
C LEU A 115 5.28 -0.75 -3.15
N GLU A 116 5.10 -0.91 -1.84
CA GLU A 116 5.85 -0.19 -0.83
C GLU A 116 6.69 -1.14 0.01
N ASN A 117 7.90 -0.72 0.35
CA ASN A 117 8.70 -1.40 1.36
C ASN A 117 9.82 -0.50 1.92
N VAL A 118 10.59 -1.03 2.85
CA VAL A 118 11.76 -0.36 3.43
C VAL A 118 12.95 -0.36 2.49
N ARG A 119 13.94 0.51 2.74
CA ARG A 119 15.15 0.65 1.93
C ARG A 119 15.92 -0.66 1.74
N GLY A 120 15.87 -1.59 2.70
CA GLY A 120 16.55 -2.88 2.60
C GLY A 120 15.95 -3.85 1.57
N ALA A 121 14.72 -3.60 1.09
CA ALA A 121 14.10 -4.36 -0.01
C ALA A 121 14.50 -3.84 -1.40
N ARG A 122 15.18 -2.68 -1.49
CA ARG A 122 15.40 -1.97 -2.74
C ARG A 122 15.99 -2.83 -3.86
N SER A 123 17.07 -3.57 -3.59
CA SER A 123 17.73 -4.37 -4.63
C SER A 123 16.85 -5.50 -5.13
N VAL A 124 16.30 -6.30 -4.20
CA VAL A 124 15.51 -7.48 -4.56
C VAL A 124 14.20 -7.09 -5.25
N PHE A 125 13.46 -6.09 -4.74
CA PHE A 125 12.21 -5.67 -5.40
C PHE A 125 12.48 -5.04 -6.78
N SER A 126 13.58 -4.28 -6.93
CA SER A 126 13.92 -3.70 -8.24
C SER A 126 14.34 -4.76 -9.26
N GLU A 127 15.01 -5.82 -8.83
CA GLU A 127 15.39 -6.96 -9.68
C GLU A 127 14.15 -7.74 -10.12
N GLU A 128 13.28 -8.12 -9.20
CA GLU A 128 12.06 -8.88 -9.47
C GLU A 128 11.07 -8.11 -10.36
N LEU A 129 10.93 -6.80 -10.13
CA LEU A 129 10.05 -5.95 -10.94
C LEU A 129 10.66 -5.51 -12.27
N GLY A 130 11.98 -5.69 -12.45
CA GLY A 130 12.69 -5.14 -13.59
C GLY A 130 12.67 -3.60 -13.68
N GLN A 131 12.40 -2.92 -12.56
CA GLN A 131 12.34 -1.46 -12.52
C GLN A 131 12.91 -0.88 -11.23
N GLN A 132 13.50 0.32 -11.32
CA GLN A 132 13.93 1.07 -10.14
C GLN A 132 12.73 1.65 -9.38
N PRO A 133 12.88 2.02 -8.09
CA PRO A 133 11.83 2.74 -7.38
C PRO A 133 11.36 3.96 -8.16
N THR A 134 10.05 4.13 -8.23
CA THR A 134 9.41 5.31 -8.84
C THR A 134 9.63 6.55 -7.98
N GLN A 135 9.57 6.37 -6.64
CA GLN A 135 9.80 7.46 -5.69
C GLN A 135 10.32 6.92 -4.35
N GLU A 136 11.17 7.72 -3.70
CA GLU A 136 11.62 7.49 -2.33
C GLU A 136 11.20 8.68 -1.46
N ILE A 137 10.54 8.42 -0.32
CA ILE A 137 10.10 9.43 0.63
C ILE A 137 10.59 9.05 2.02
N GLY A 138 11.74 9.58 2.40
CA GLY A 138 12.41 9.22 3.64
C GLY A 138 12.83 7.75 3.67
N SER A 139 12.16 6.93 4.49
CA SER A 139 12.42 5.48 4.58
C SER A 139 11.42 4.63 3.82
N VAL A 140 10.42 5.26 3.19
CA VAL A 140 9.39 4.62 2.38
C VAL A 140 9.86 4.58 0.94
N ILE A 141 10.01 3.40 0.38
CA ILE A 141 10.42 3.19 -1.01
C ILE A 141 9.21 2.68 -1.79
N LEU A 142 8.94 3.33 -2.92
CA LEU A 142 7.73 3.10 -3.71
C LEU A 142 8.09 2.70 -5.14
N TRP A 143 7.57 1.56 -5.58
CA TRP A 143 7.61 1.09 -6.96
C TRP A 143 6.21 1.13 -7.54
N GLY A 144 6.10 1.34 -8.83
CA GLY A 144 4.80 1.22 -9.49
C GLY A 144 4.53 2.22 -10.60
N ASN A 145 3.30 2.21 -11.05
CA ASN A 145 2.74 3.15 -12.00
C ASN A 145 1.79 4.11 -11.28
N PHE A 146 2.31 5.23 -10.80
CA PHE A 146 1.55 6.24 -10.09
C PHE A 146 2.14 7.65 -10.34
N PRO A 147 1.36 8.73 -10.21
CA PRO A 147 1.88 10.08 -10.27
C PRO A 147 2.77 10.37 -9.07
N LEU A 148 3.85 11.13 -9.25
CA LEU A 148 4.73 11.53 -8.16
C LEU A 148 3.94 12.21 -7.04
N ILE A 149 4.22 11.79 -5.82
CA ILE A 149 3.58 12.29 -4.61
C ILE A 149 4.27 13.60 -4.18
N PRO A 150 3.58 14.74 -4.18
CA PRO A 150 4.17 16.05 -3.87
C PRO A 150 4.27 16.23 -2.33
N ILE A 151 5.26 15.60 -1.72
CA ILE A 151 5.47 15.65 -0.26
C ILE A 151 6.94 15.96 0.05
N ALA A 152 7.19 16.78 1.06
CA ALA A 152 8.51 17.03 1.57
C ALA A 152 8.97 15.89 2.49
N GLU A 153 10.24 15.46 2.36
CA GLU A 153 10.81 14.37 3.19
C GLU A 153 10.64 14.63 4.71
N ARG A 154 10.68 15.90 5.13
CA ARG A 154 10.51 16.29 6.53
C ARG A 154 9.17 15.86 7.12
N ASP A 155 8.10 15.94 6.34
CA ASP A 155 6.74 15.65 6.80
C ASP A 155 6.56 14.15 7.04
N ALA A 156 7.14 13.31 6.18
CA ALA A 156 7.17 11.86 6.35
C ALA A 156 7.98 11.40 7.58
N TYR A 157 9.05 12.13 7.92
CA TYR A 157 9.92 11.80 9.06
C TYR A 157 9.28 12.13 10.43
N GLU A 158 8.57 13.24 10.56
CA GLU A 158 7.90 13.63 11.82
C GLU A 158 6.82 12.64 12.22
N HIS A 159 6.09 12.09 11.28
CA HIS A 159 5.05 11.09 11.53
C HIS A 159 5.62 9.81 12.20
N LYS A 160 6.80 9.34 11.80
CA LYS A 160 7.47 8.17 12.41
C LYS A 160 7.81 8.36 13.90
N LYS A 161 8.10 9.58 14.35
CA LYS A 161 8.36 9.86 15.77
C LYS A 161 7.10 9.73 16.63
N MET A 162 5.93 10.02 16.09
CA MET A 162 4.66 9.90 16.80
C MET A 162 4.20 8.44 16.95
N SER A 163 4.52 7.57 15.99
CA SER A 163 4.12 6.16 15.97
C SER A 163 4.78 5.27 17.02
N ALA A 164 5.77 5.81 17.78
CA ALA A 164 6.40 5.08 18.89
C ALA A 164 5.51 4.93 20.13
N LYS A 165 4.34 5.58 20.19
CA LYS A 165 3.39 5.58 21.31
C LYS A 165 2.20 4.65 21.00
N GLY A 166 2.37 3.36 21.14
CA GLY A 166 1.28 2.41 20.95
C GLY A 166 1.31 1.28 21.96
N SER A 167 0.23 0.50 22.03
CA SER A 167 0.20 -0.75 22.78
C SER A 167 1.37 -1.65 22.33
N ARG A 168 1.91 -2.46 23.25
CA ARG A 168 3.06 -3.33 22.94
C ARG A 168 2.77 -4.28 21.77
N VAL A 169 1.52 -4.74 21.65
CA VAL A 169 1.05 -5.65 20.59
C VAL A 169 1.01 -4.98 19.23
N LEU A 170 0.53 -3.73 19.15
CA LEU A 170 0.39 -2.99 17.89
C LEU A 170 1.63 -2.18 17.50
N ARG A 171 2.69 -2.18 18.33
CA ARG A 171 3.90 -1.38 18.04
C ARG A 171 4.52 -1.66 16.67
N PRO A 172 4.61 -2.92 16.17
CA PRO A 172 5.09 -3.18 14.81
C PRO A 172 4.21 -2.50 13.75
N ASN A 173 2.89 -2.60 13.89
CA ASN A 173 1.92 -2.00 12.96
C ASN A 173 2.00 -0.46 12.96
N TYR A 174 2.21 0.18 14.12
CA TYR A 174 2.46 1.63 14.19
C TYR A 174 3.77 2.04 13.51
N ARG A 175 4.81 1.21 13.56
CA ARG A 175 6.09 1.48 12.85
C ARG A 175 5.96 1.32 11.34
N ALA A 176 5.11 0.41 10.89
CA ALA A 176 4.82 0.15 9.48
C ALA A 176 3.74 1.08 8.90
N LEU A 177 3.10 1.91 9.76
CA LEU A 177 2.02 2.79 9.33
C LEU A 177 2.52 3.78 8.27
N ILE A 178 1.85 3.79 7.13
CA ILE A 178 2.11 4.77 6.06
C ILE A 178 1.67 6.16 6.55
N PRO A 179 2.53 7.19 6.46
CA PRO A 179 2.18 8.55 6.81
C PRO A 179 0.96 9.06 6.04
N TYR A 180 0.09 9.78 6.73
CA TYR A 180 -1.12 10.37 6.14
C TYR A 180 -0.83 11.26 4.93
N GLU A 181 0.27 12.01 4.99
CA GLU A 181 0.72 12.92 3.94
C GLU A 181 1.03 12.17 2.64
N ILE A 182 1.55 10.93 2.72
CA ILE A 182 1.80 10.07 1.56
C ILE A 182 0.46 9.62 0.96
N SER A 183 -0.45 9.11 1.79
CA SER A 183 -1.80 8.71 1.36
C SER A 183 -2.54 9.87 0.69
N LYS A 184 -2.53 11.04 1.35
CA LYS A 184 -3.18 12.26 0.85
C LYS A 184 -2.54 12.76 -0.45
N GLY A 185 -1.22 12.83 -0.49
CA GLY A 185 -0.48 13.29 -1.66
C GLY A 185 -0.71 12.41 -2.88
N LEU A 186 -0.76 11.08 -2.69
CA LEU A 186 -1.09 10.13 -3.76
C LEU A 186 -2.51 10.36 -4.28
N ARG A 187 -3.51 10.42 -3.38
CA ARG A 187 -4.90 10.68 -3.75
C ARG A 187 -5.03 11.98 -4.55
N ASP A 188 -4.49 13.06 -4.03
CA ASP A 188 -4.59 14.39 -4.64
C ASP A 188 -3.90 14.42 -6.02
N ALA A 189 -2.75 13.77 -6.18
CA ALA A 189 -2.05 13.68 -7.46
C ALA A 189 -2.87 12.89 -8.50
N ILE A 190 -3.51 11.78 -8.11
CA ILE A 190 -4.39 11.01 -8.99
C ILE A 190 -5.65 11.81 -9.38
N ASP A 191 -6.25 12.52 -8.41
CA ASP A 191 -7.43 13.33 -8.64
C ASP A 191 -7.15 14.51 -9.58
N CYS A 192 -5.98 15.15 -9.47
CA CYS A 192 -5.54 16.21 -10.38
C CYS A 192 -5.38 15.72 -11.83
N GLN A 193 -4.82 14.54 -12.06
CA GLN A 193 -4.67 13.97 -13.41
C GLN A 193 -6.03 13.76 -14.09
N THR A 194 -7.03 13.28 -13.34
CA THR A 194 -8.38 13.06 -13.87
C THR A 194 -9.04 14.37 -14.33
N THR A 195 -8.74 15.49 -13.63
CA THR A 195 -9.28 16.80 -14.00
C THR A 195 -8.70 17.32 -15.31
N LEU A 196 -7.41 17.10 -15.57
CA LEU A 196 -6.74 17.57 -16.81
C LEU A 196 -7.22 16.81 -18.06
N THR A 197 -7.50 15.52 -17.94
CA THR A 197 -8.01 14.70 -19.08
C THR A 197 -9.47 14.97 -19.42
N SER A 198 -10.24 15.61 -18.54
CA SER A 198 -11.65 15.97 -18.81
C SER A 198 -11.80 17.28 -19.60
N PHE A 199 -10.72 18.01 -19.86
CA PHE A 199 -10.69 19.26 -20.64
C PHE A 199 -10.04 19.10 -22.03
N SER A 200 -9.63 17.90 -22.40
CA SER A 200 -9.09 17.55 -23.72
C SER A 200 -10.09 16.79 -24.57
#